data_59ca09f16f31c01cfeedd872ef1c0554
#
_entry.id   59ca09f16f31c01cfeedd872ef1c0554
#
_cell.length_a   1.000
_cell.length_b   1.000
_cell.length_c   1.000
_cell.angle_alpha   90.00
_cell.angle_beta   90.00
_cell.angle_gamma   90.00
#
_symmetry.space_group_name_H-M   'P 1'
#
loop_
_entity.id
_entity.type
_entity.pdbx_description
1 polymer ?
#
loop_
_entity_poly.entity_id
_entity_poly.type
_entity_poly.pdbx_seq_one_letter_code
_entity_poly.pdbx_strand_id
1 'polypeptide(L)'
;GEYAGDKNILLYYVIIGAAMVLMFADNTMRELVFSGLSLPVFSAVFVMVRYGFDMRKISAGKAYAIIQILSAVVVVLITLVVRHTIEQLENAGVCTVYGIKNKETVIPKEILNEDCELMSELKSFSERLYIHSVAVGRMSEGVAKKMGYDSALAKAGGMYHEIGRIKKDEFEDFVKMTAEKYDFCNALTGLIIQNYRKKPENKETAVVMLSDSIVSMVDYFEKNTDKTMPAKEKIIEGIFLNRLKKGNLSECDISDDELKKLKKVYENIM
;
A
#
# COMPACT_ATOMS: atom_id res chain seq x y z
N GLY A 1 -27.29 8.84 46.94
CA GLY A 1 -25.83 8.93 46.66
C GLY A 1 -25.29 7.82 45.79
N GLU A 2 -26.04 6.74 45.49
CA GLU A 2 -25.55 5.57 44.77
C GLU A 2 -25.60 5.68 43.23
N TYR A 3 -26.46 6.50 42.66
CA TYR A 3 -26.62 6.63 41.20
C TYR A 3 -25.60 7.53 40.49
N ALA A 4 -24.82 8.34 41.20
CA ALA A 4 -23.79 9.19 40.59
C ALA A 4 -22.52 8.40 40.19
N GLY A 5 -22.34 7.17 40.74
CA GLY A 5 -21.23 6.30 40.40
C GLY A 5 -21.31 5.70 39.00
N ASP A 6 -22.50 5.35 38.55
CA ASP A 6 -22.71 4.62 37.27
C ASP A 6 -22.51 5.49 36.02
N LYS A 7 -22.89 6.76 36.09
CA LYS A 7 -22.74 7.69 34.95
C LYS A 7 -21.26 7.97 34.61
N ASN A 8 -20.41 8.08 35.60
CA ASN A 8 -18.98 8.31 35.40
C ASN A 8 -18.25 7.06 34.88
N ILE A 9 -18.72 5.88 35.23
CA ILE A 9 -18.20 4.61 34.72
C ILE A 9 -18.58 4.45 33.24
N LEU A 10 -19.82 4.71 32.88
CA LEU A 10 -20.29 4.69 31.49
C LEU A 10 -19.51 5.67 30.61
N LEU A 11 -19.33 6.91 31.08
CA LEU A 11 -18.55 7.94 30.37
C LEU A 11 -17.09 7.50 30.16
N TYR A 12 -16.48 6.86 31.14
CA TYR A 12 -15.14 6.30 31.04
C TYR A 12 -15.02 5.25 29.95
N TYR A 13 -15.97 4.30 29.87
CA TYR A 13 -15.99 3.29 28.80
C TYR A 13 -16.23 3.88 27.42
N VAL A 14 -17.07 4.90 27.32
CA VAL A 14 -17.29 5.62 26.04
C VAL A 14 -16.02 6.32 25.59
N ILE A 15 -15.31 6.99 26.49
CA ILE A 15 -14.06 7.70 26.17
C ILE A 15 -12.96 6.70 25.77
N ILE A 16 -12.80 5.59 26.50
CA ILE A 16 -11.83 4.55 26.15
C ILE A 16 -12.19 3.89 24.82
N GLY A 17 -13.46 3.55 24.61
CA GLY A 17 -13.94 2.99 23.34
C GLY A 17 -13.67 3.92 22.15
N ALA A 18 -13.96 5.22 22.29
CA ALA A 18 -13.69 6.23 21.28
C ALA A 18 -12.19 6.39 21.02
N ALA A 19 -11.36 6.43 22.07
CA ALA A 19 -9.91 6.50 21.95
C ALA A 19 -9.32 5.25 21.26
N MET A 20 -9.87 4.06 21.54
CA MET A 20 -9.50 2.83 20.86
C MET A 20 -9.83 2.87 19.37
N VAL A 21 -11.05 3.30 19.00
CA VAL A 21 -11.45 3.43 17.59
C VAL A 21 -10.52 4.38 16.84
N LEU A 22 -10.17 5.52 17.45
CA LEU A 22 -9.25 6.49 16.85
C LEU A 22 -7.80 5.96 16.74
N MET A 23 -7.34 5.17 17.72
CA MET A 23 -6.00 4.54 17.69
C MET A 23 -5.89 3.38 16.71
N PHE A 24 -6.99 2.70 16.39
CA PHE A 24 -7.01 1.59 15.43
C PHE A 24 -7.30 2.03 13.99
N ALA A 25 -7.48 3.32 13.74
CA ALA A 25 -7.73 3.84 12.40
C ALA A 25 -6.50 3.71 11.47
N ASP A 26 -5.28 3.68 12.03
CA ASP A 26 -4.04 3.46 11.27
C ASP A 26 -3.50 2.04 11.49
N ASN A 27 -3.49 1.26 10.45
CA ASN A 27 -3.36 -0.20 10.37
C ASN A 27 -1.98 -0.83 10.73
N THR A 28 -1.16 -0.24 11.58
CA THR A 28 0.16 -0.80 11.90
C THR A 28 0.18 -1.67 13.16
N MET A 29 0.89 -2.83 13.10
CA MET A 29 1.09 -3.74 14.25
C MET A 29 1.74 -3.05 15.47
N ARG A 30 2.52 -2.00 15.26
CA ARG A 30 3.11 -1.17 16.33
C ARG A 30 2.03 -0.52 17.19
N GLU A 31 1.02 0.05 16.58
CA GLU A 31 -0.07 0.76 17.25
C GLU A 31 -0.96 -0.20 18.03
N LEU A 32 -1.13 -1.42 17.54
CA LEU A 32 -1.87 -2.48 18.22
C LEU A 32 -1.20 -2.89 19.54
N VAL A 33 0.14 -2.99 19.56
CA VAL A 33 0.92 -3.28 20.76
C VAL A 33 0.90 -2.10 21.73
N PHE A 34 1.05 -0.86 21.24
CA PHE A 34 1.00 0.34 22.07
C PHE A 34 -0.37 0.57 22.69
N SER A 35 -1.47 0.36 21.96
CA SER A 35 -2.82 0.48 22.50
C SER A 35 -3.12 -0.61 23.52
N GLY A 36 -2.69 -1.84 23.28
CA GLY A 36 -2.83 -2.96 24.22
C GLY A 36 -2.08 -2.73 25.53
N LEU A 37 -0.90 -2.10 25.51
CA LEU A 37 -0.12 -1.75 26.69
C LEU A 37 -0.63 -0.48 27.40
N SER A 38 -1.21 0.46 26.69
CA SER A 38 -1.73 1.72 27.27
C SER A 38 -2.99 1.51 28.12
N LEU A 39 -3.86 0.57 27.74
CA LEU A 39 -5.11 0.28 28.46
C LEU A 39 -4.93 -0.13 29.93
N PRO A 40 -4.04 -1.06 30.30
CA PRO A 40 -3.77 -1.40 31.68
C PRO A 40 -3.22 -0.19 32.48
N VAL A 41 -2.39 0.65 31.85
CA VAL A 41 -1.82 1.84 32.48
C VAL A 41 -2.91 2.87 32.76
N PHE A 42 -3.79 3.17 31.80
CA PHE A 42 -4.92 4.08 32.00
C PHE A 42 -5.91 3.55 33.05
N SER A 43 -6.17 2.25 33.06
CA SER A 43 -7.01 1.63 34.08
C SER A 43 -6.41 1.72 35.49
N ALA A 44 -5.10 1.52 35.62
CA ALA A 44 -4.41 1.65 36.91
C ALA A 44 -4.43 3.11 37.41
N VAL A 45 -4.16 4.08 36.54
CA VAL A 45 -4.22 5.51 36.88
C VAL A 45 -5.64 5.92 37.29
N PHE A 46 -6.67 5.46 36.57
CA PHE A 46 -8.07 5.74 36.92
C PHE A 46 -8.45 5.18 38.29
N VAL A 47 -8.05 3.95 38.61
CA VAL A 47 -8.27 3.34 39.93
C VAL A 47 -7.59 4.14 41.01
N MET A 48 -6.34 4.59 40.82
CA MET A 48 -5.60 5.42 41.76
C MET A 48 -6.27 6.78 41.97
N VAL A 49 -6.73 7.44 40.94
CA VAL A 49 -7.40 8.72 41.02
C VAL A 49 -8.74 8.62 41.73
N ARG A 50 -9.51 7.55 41.50
CA ARG A 50 -10.86 7.39 42.05
C ARG A 50 -10.87 6.95 43.52
N TYR A 51 -9.97 6.06 43.90
CA TYR A 51 -9.98 5.45 45.25
C TYR A 51 -8.90 6.02 46.19
N GLY A 52 -8.04 6.88 45.68
CA GLY A 52 -6.92 7.43 46.42
C GLY A 52 -5.92 6.36 46.86
N PHE A 53 -4.99 6.74 47.75
CA PHE A 53 -3.98 5.81 48.33
C PHE A 53 -4.46 5.08 49.60
N ASP A 54 -5.79 4.99 49.82
CA ASP A 54 -6.33 4.32 50.99
C ASP A 54 -6.26 2.81 50.86
N MET A 55 -5.35 2.19 51.56
CA MET A 55 -5.06 0.75 51.53
C MET A 55 -6.27 -0.14 51.90
N ARG A 56 -7.23 0.35 52.64
CA ARG A 56 -8.46 -0.39 52.97
C ARG A 56 -9.44 -0.46 51.81
N LYS A 57 -9.47 0.55 50.97
CA LYS A 57 -10.29 0.59 49.75
C LYS A 57 -9.62 -0.16 48.58
N ILE A 58 -8.31 -0.38 48.63
CA ILE A 58 -7.52 -1.08 47.61
C ILE A 58 -7.90 -2.58 47.51
N SER A 59 -8.41 -3.22 48.56
CA SER A 59 -8.78 -4.63 48.46
C SER A 59 -10.01 -4.86 47.56
N ALA A 60 -11.00 -3.99 47.61
CA ALA A 60 -12.09 -3.96 46.62
C ALA A 60 -11.64 -3.46 45.25
N GLY A 61 -10.69 -2.49 45.23
CA GLY A 61 -10.07 -1.96 44.02
C GLY A 61 -9.21 -2.99 43.27
N LYS A 62 -8.58 -3.96 43.97
CA LYS A 62 -7.80 -5.04 43.31
C LYS A 62 -8.67 -5.94 42.44
N ALA A 63 -9.82 -6.36 42.93
CA ALA A 63 -10.77 -7.19 42.14
C ALA A 63 -11.25 -6.41 40.91
N TYR A 64 -11.55 -5.12 41.07
CA TYR A 64 -11.97 -4.25 39.97
C TYR A 64 -10.85 -4.03 38.94
N ALA A 65 -9.60 -3.82 39.38
CA ALA A 65 -8.44 -3.70 38.50
C ALA A 65 -8.19 -5.00 37.70
N ILE A 66 -8.31 -6.15 38.35
CA ILE A 66 -8.17 -7.46 37.67
C ILE A 66 -9.26 -7.65 36.60
N ILE A 67 -10.50 -7.31 36.90
CA ILE A 67 -11.62 -7.40 35.92
C ILE A 67 -11.36 -6.45 34.73
N GLN A 68 -10.84 -5.24 34.97
CA GLN A 68 -10.49 -4.28 33.92
C GLN A 68 -9.36 -4.80 33.01
N ILE A 69 -8.31 -5.39 33.60
CA ILE A 69 -7.21 -6.00 32.84
C ILE A 69 -7.72 -7.18 32.01
N LEU A 70 -8.54 -8.04 32.58
CA LEU A 70 -9.13 -9.19 31.87
C LEU A 70 -10.03 -8.72 30.72
N SER A 71 -10.86 -7.69 30.94
CA SER A 71 -11.72 -7.15 29.87
C SER A 71 -10.90 -6.53 28.74
N ALA A 72 -9.82 -5.83 29.05
CA ALA A 72 -8.90 -5.27 28.03
C ALA A 72 -8.25 -6.38 27.19
N VAL A 73 -7.78 -7.46 27.82
CA VAL A 73 -7.22 -8.62 27.14
C VAL A 73 -8.25 -9.29 26.21
N VAL A 74 -9.48 -9.47 26.69
CA VAL A 74 -10.57 -10.04 25.89
C VAL A 74 -10.89 -9.18 24.67
N VAL A 75 -10.95 -7.87 24.84
CA VAL A 75 -11.20 -6.94 23.71
C VAL A 75 -10.08 -7.02 22.67
N VAL A 76 -8.81 -7.04 23.10
CA VAL A 76 -7.68 -7.21 22.19
C VAL A 76 -7.76 -8.54 21.43
N LEU A 77 -8.04 -9.64 22.13
CA LEU A 77 -8.19 -10.95 21.49
C LEU A 77 -9.34 -10.98 20.47
N ILE A 78 -10.50 -10.41 20.81
CA ILE A 78 -11.63 -10.30 19.88
C ILE A 78 -11.23 -9.48 18.65
N THR A 79 -10.55 -8.36 18.83
CA THR A 79 -10.09 -7.50 17.73
C THR A 79 -9.12 -8.25 16.80
N LEU A 80 -8.18 -9.03 17.36
CA LEU A 80 -7.25 -9.85 16.57
C LEU A 80 -7.97 -10.95 15.78
N VAL A 81 -8.96 -11.61 16.39
CA VAL A 81 -9.76 -12.64 15.72
C VAL A 81 -10.58 -12.03 14.59
N VAL A 82 -11.26 -10.91 14.84
CA VAL A 82 -12.06 -10.21 13.83
C VAL A 82 -11.17 -9.76 12.67
N ARG A 83 -10.02 -9.15 12.95
CA ARG A 83 -9.04 -8.75 11.92
C ARG A 83 -8.57 -9.93 11.09
N HIS A 84 -8.14 -11.02 11.74
CA HIS A 84 -7.71 -12.23 11.04
C HIS A 84 -8.83 -12.81 10.16
N THR A 85 -10.08 -12.81 10.66
CA THR A 85 -11.23 -13.27 9.89
C THR A 85 -11.50 -12.38 8.68
N ILE A 86 -11.38 -11.06 8.83
CA ILE A 86 -11.53 -10.09 7.73
C ILE A 86 -10.44 -10.32 6.67
N GLU A 87 -9.17 -10.45 7.07
CA GLU A 87 -8.05 -10.76 6.17
C GLU A 87 -8.27 -12.08 5.40
N GLN A 88 -8.80 -13.11 6.05
CA GLN A 88 -9.15 -14.37 5.40
C GLN A 88 -10.29 -14.23 4.39
N LEU A 89 -11.31 -13.45 4.72
CA LEU A 89 -12.45 -13.18 3.83
C LEU A 89 -12.07 -12.30 2.63
N GLU A 90 -11.19 -11.34 2.82
CA GLU A 90 -10.64 -10.50 1.75
C GLU A 90 -9.77 -11.33 0.79
N ASN A 91 -8.90 -12.19 1.32
CA ASN A 91 -8.06 -13.11 0.54
C ASN A 91 -8.90 -14.17 -0.22
N ALA A 92 -10.05 -14.55 0.34
CA ALA A 92 -10.99 -15.47 -0.30
C ALA A 92 -11.92 -14.80 -1.34
N GLY A 93 -11.85 -13.47 -1.48
CA GLY A 93 -12.70 -12.71 -2.41
C GLY A 93 -14.19 -12.67 -2.02
N VAL A 94 -14.54 -13.08 -0.81
CA VAL A 94 -15.93 -13.33 -0.38
C VAL A 94 -16.60 -12.08 0.18
N CYS A 95 -15.84 -11.10 0.70
CA CYS A 95 -16.46 -9.89 1.26
C CYS A 95 -15.50 -8.71 1.32
N THR A 96 -15.89 -7.59 0.73
CA THR A 96 -15.47 -6.27 1.16
C THR A 96 -16.40 -5.84 2.29
N VAL A 97 -16.15 -6.27 3.53
CA VAL A 97 -17.00 -5.97 4.71
C VAL A 97 -16.95 -4.49 5.08
N TYR A 98 -15.91 -3.81 4.68
CA TYR A 98 -15.89 -2.37 4.65
C TYR A 98 -16.01 -1.92 3.19
N GLY A 99 -17.16 -1.38 2.83
CA GLY A 99 -17.36 -0.60 1.61
C GLY A 99 -16.53 0.70 1.57
N ILE A 100 -15.52 0.78 2.40
CA ILE A 100 -14.36 1.63 2.35
C ILE A 100 -13.20 0.74 1.86
N LYS A 101 -13.29 0.28 0.61
CA LYS A 101 -12.08 0.23 -0.18
C LYS A 101 -11.55 1.65 -0.09
N ASN A 102 -10.45 1.85 0.61
CA ASN A 102 -9.78 3.14 0.60
C ASN A 102 -9.76 3.55 -0.86
N LYS A 103 -10.38 4.70 -1.19
CA LYS A 103 -10.35 5.30 -2.52
C LYS A 103 -8.88 5.44 -3.01
N GLU A 104 -7.94 5.19 -2.10
CA GLU A 104 -6.49 5.19 -2.27
C GLU A 104 -5.95 4.06 -3.16
N THR A 105 -6.65 2.92 -3.29
CA THR A 105 -6.10 1.74 -4.01
C THR A 105 -7.01 1.14 -5.09
N VAL A 106 -8.26 1.61 -5.23
CA VAL A 106 -9.16 1.05 -6.26
C VAL A 106 -8.83 1.62 -7.62
N ILE A 107 -8.35 0.77 -8.51
CA ILE A 107 -8.16 1.13 -9.93
C ILE A 107 -9.48 0.92 -10.67
N PRO A 108 -10.07 1.97 -11.30
CA PRO A 108 -11.24 1.82 -12.14
C PRO A 108 -10.96 0.83 -13.29
N LYS A 109 -11.89 -0.08 -13.55
CA LYS A 109 -11.70 -1.09 -14.61
C LYS A 109 -11.58 -0.46 -16.00
N GLU A 110 -12.20 0.67 -16.19
CA GLU A 110 -12.22 1.44 -17.43
C GLU A 110 -10.81 1.86 -17.83
N ILE A 111 -10.00 2.30 -16.88
CA ILE A 111 -8.61 2.72 -17.16
C ILE A 111 -7.62 1.56 -17.33
N LEU A 112 -8.03 0.32 -17.00
CA LEU A 112 -7.22 -0.88 -17.29
C LEU A 112 -7.40 -1.38 -18.72
N ASN A 113 -8.33 -0.79 -19.47
CA ASN A 113 -8.53 -1.09 -20.89
C ASN A 113 -7.54 -0.29 -21.74
N GLU A 114 -6.81 -0.98 -22.61
CA GLU A 114 -5.84 -0.38 -23.52
C GLU A 114 -6.52 0.52 -24.58
N ASP A 115 -7.81 0.31 -24.86
CA ASP A 115 -8.61 1.10 -25.83
C ASP A 115 -9.42 2.22 -25.15
N CYS A 116 -9.15 2.56 -23.88
CA CYS A 116 -9.86 3.63 -23.19
C CYS A 116 -9.54 5.01 -23.79
N GLU A 117 -10.39 6.01 -23.47
CA GLU A 117 -10.24 7.38 -23.96
C GLU A 117 -8.84 7.95 -23.68
N LEU A 118 -8.33 7.79 -22.46
CA LEU A 118 -7.02 8.32 -22.07
C LEU A 118 -5.86 7.67 -22.84
N MET A 119 -5.94 6.35 -23.10
CA MET A 119 -4.94 5.66 -23.92
C MET A 119 -5.03 6.09 -25.39
N SER A 120 -6.24 6.41 -25.86
CA SER A 120 -6.46 6.98 -27.20
C SER A 120 -5.90 8.40 -27.31
N GLU A 121 -5.99 9.22 -26.26
CA GLU A 121 -5.32 10.54 -26.20
C GLU A 121 -3.79 10.37 -26.28
N LEU A 122 -3.20 9.43 -25.52
CA LEU A 122 -1.77 9.13 -25.58
C LEU A 122 -1.34 8.65 -26.96
N LYS A 123 -2.13 7.81 -27.60
CA LYS A 123 -1.90 7.30 -28.97
C LYS A 123 -1.92 8.44 -29.99
N SER A 124 -2.90 9.33 -29.86
CA SER A 124 -3.03 10.51 -30.75
C SER A 124 -1.84 11.49 -30.58
N PHE A 125 -1.31 11.61 -29.36
CA PHE A 125 -0.12 12.40 -29.09
C PHE A 125 1.15 11.73 -29.65
N SER A 126 1.31 10.41 -29.42
CA SER A 126 2.44 9.62 -29.90
C SER A 126 2.12 8.14 -29.91
N GLU A 127 1.96 7.56 -31.08
CA GLU A 127 1.75 6.12 -31.25
C GLU A 127 2.89 5.30 -30.62
N ARG A 128 4.12 5.79 -30.71
CA ARG A 128 5.29 5.15 -30.09
C ARG A 128 5.17 5.09 -28.57
N LEU A 129 4.77 6.18 -27.93
CA LEU A 129 4.56 6.20 -26.47
C LEU A 129 3.43 5.28 -26.06
N TYR A 130 2.35 5.24 -26.84
CA TYR A 130 1.23 4.31 -26.60
C TYR A 130 1.70 2.86 -26.63
N ILE A 131 2.39 2.42 -27.70
CA ILE A 131 2.91 1.05 -27.83
C ILE A 131 3.83 0.70 -26.66
N HIS A 132 4.76 1.59 -26.34
CA HIS A 132 5.69 1.43 -25.21
C HIS A 132 4.92 1.29 -23.88
N SER A 133 3.98 2.18 -23.61
CA SER A 133 3.18 2.19 -22.38
C SER A 133 2.34 0.92 -22.21
N VAL A 134 1.74 0.43 -23.29
CA VAL A 134 1.02 -0.87 -23.29
C VAL A 134 1.97 -2.02 -22.97
N ALA A 135 3.15 -2.06 -23.58
CA ALA A 135 4.15 -3.11 -23.33
C ALA A 135 4.63 -3.09 -21.86
N VAL A 136 4.92 -1.89 -21.32
CA VAL A 136 5.30 -1.72 -19.92
C VAL A 136 4.17 -2.14 -18.98
N GLY A 137 2.92 -1.76 -19.29
CA GLY A 137 1.74 -2.14 -18.51
C GLY A 137 1.54 -3.66 -18.44
N ARG A 138 1.61 -4.35 -19.59
CA ARG A 138 1.47 -5.82 -19.66
C ARG A 138 2.61 -6.54 -18.92
N MET A 139 3.84 -6.09 -19.07
CA MET A 139 4.99 -6.67 -18.37
C MET A 139 4.84 -6.47 -16.87
N SER A 140 4.51 -5.26 -16.42
CA SER A 140 4.32 -4.94 -14.99
C SER A 140 3.20 -5.75 -14.35
N GLU A 141 2.06 -5.91 -15.04
CA GLU A 141 0.95 -6.79 -14.61
C GLU A 141 1.42 -8.22 -14.40
N GLY A 142 2.11 -8.78 -15.40
CA GLY A 142 2.60 -10.17 -15.35
C GLY A 142 3.59 -10.42 -14.22
N VAL A 143 4.51 -9.49 -14.00
CA VAL A 143 5.50 -9.56 -12.93
C VAL A 143 4.83 -9.41 -11.57
N ALA A 144 4.01 -8.38 -11.37
CA ALA A 144 3.30 -8.14 -10.12
C ALA A 144 2.42 -9.34 -9.72
N LYS A 145 1.68 -9.93 -10.67
CA LYS A 145 0.89 -11.13 -10.44
C LYS A 145 1.72 -12.32 -9.96
N LYS A 146 2.89 -12.57 -10.56
CA LYS A 146 3.79 -13.68 -10.15
C LYS A 146 4.48 -13.42 -8.81
N MET A 147 4.66 -12.15 -8.45
CA MET A 147 5.25 -11.76 -7.18
C MET A 147 4.21 -11.67 -6.03
N GLY A 148 2.91 -11.66 -6.33
CA GLY A 148 1.84 -11.47 -5.36
C GLY A 148 1.64 -10.00 -4.96
N TYR A 149 2.06 -9.05 -5.83
CA TYR A 149 1.85 -7.61 -5.68
C TYR A 149 0.54 -7.17 -6.31
N ASP A 150 0.13 -5.91 -6.14
CA ASP A 150 -1.06 -5.38 -6.80
C ASP A 150 -0.85 -5.27 -8.32
N SER A 151 -1.35 -6.28 -9.04
CA SER A 151 -1.20 -6.37 -10.48
C SER A 151 -2.02 -5.32 -11.25
N ALA A 152 -3.15 -4.86 -10.71
CA ALA A 152 -3.96 -3.82 -11.33
C ALA A 152 -3.26 -2.46 -11.22
N LEU A 153 -2.71 -2.14 -10.05
CA LEU A 153 -1.91 -0.94 -9.83
C LEU A 153 -0.65 -0.94 -10.71
N ALA A 154 0.07 -2.06 -10.78
CA ALA A 154 1.26 -2.18 -11.60
C ALA A 154 0.95 -2.06 -13.09
N LYS A 155 -0.18 -2.64 -13.58
CA LYS A 155 -0.65 -2.48 -14.95
C LYS A 155 -0.95 -1.03 -15.27
N ALA A 156 -1.84 -0.39 -14.49
CA ALA A 156 -2.21 1.01 -14.70
C ALA A 156 -0.98 1.92 -14.60
N GLY A 157 -0.10 1.70 -13.62
CA GLY A 157 1.15 2.43 -13.50
C GLY A 157 2.02 2.32 -14.76
N GLY A 158 2.17 1.12 -15.31
CA GLY A 158 2.89 0.90 -16.56
C GLY A 158 2.21 1.54 -17.78
N MET A 159 0.88 1.50 -17.87
CA MET A 159 0.13 2.13 -18.97
C MET A 159 0.22 3.67 -18.94
N TYR A 160 0.27 4.27 -17.74
CA TYR A 160 0.19 5.73 -17.60
C TYR A 160 1.48 6.41 -17.15
N HIS A 161 2.60 5.67 -16.97
CA HIS A 161 3.85 6.25 -16.49
C HIS A 161 4.39 7.38 -17.35
N GLU A 162 4.02 7.43 -18.63
CA GLU A 162 4.44 8.45 -19.60
C GLU A 162 3.38 9.50 -19.92
N ILE A 163 2.18 9.42 -19.27
CA ILE A 163 1.04 10.29 -19.61
C ILE A 163 1.35 11.79 -19.46
N GLY A 164 2.16 12.13 -18.45
CA GLY A 164 2.56 13.53 -18.21
C GLY A 164 3.40 14.12 -19.33
N ARG A 165 3.94 13.32 -20.27
CA ARG A 165 4.70 13.83 -21.44
C ARG A 165 3.84 14.54 -22.46
N ILE A 166 2.54 14.39 -22.40
CA ILE A 166 1.59 15.17 -23.23
C ILE A 166 1.78 16.67 -22.96
N LYS A 167 2.10 17.05 -21.69
CA LYS A 167 2.50 18.41 -21.32
C LYS A 167 3.87 18.38 -20.63
N LYS A 168 4.91 18.33 -21.42
CA LYS A 168 6.28 18.07 -20.99
C LYS A 168 6.80 18.99 -19.89
N ASP A 169 6.46 20.26 -19.92
CA ASP A 169 6.96 21.26 -18.97
C ASP A 169 6.15 21.29 -17.65
N GLU A 170 5.01 20.59 -17.60
CA GLU A 170 4.09 20.52 -16.46
C GLU A 170 3.73 19.07 -16.11
N PHE A 171 4.71 18.15 -16.17
CA PHE A 171 4.46 16.69 -16.05
C PHE A 171 3.58 16.34 -14.85
N GLU A 172 4.00 16.77 -13.64
CA GLU A 172 3.30 16.37 -12.41
C GLU A 172 1.92 17.02 -12.29
N ASP A 173 1.78 18.26 -12.72
CA ASP A 173 0.49 18.96 -12.67
C ASP A 173 -0.48 18.38 -13.70
N PHE A 174 0.01 17.99 -14.87
CA PHE A 174 -0.80 17.29 -15.84
C PHE A 174 -1.25 15.91 -15.35
N VAL A 175 -0.37 15.17 -14.65
CA VAL A 175 -0.73 13.88 -14.01
C VAL A 175 -1.83 14.09 -12.97
N LYS A 176 -1.75 15.13 -12.13
CA LYS A 176 -2.78 15.44 -11.12
C LYS A 176 -4.12 15.80 -11.77
N MET A 177 -4.11 16.67 -12.80
CA MET A 177 -5.32 17.01 -13.56
C MET A 177 -5.96 15.77 -14.21
N THR A 178 -5.14 14.88 -14.77
CA THR A 178 -5.58 13.63 -15.37
C THR A 178 -6.17 12.71 -14.30
N ALA A 179 -5.56 12.65 -13.14
CA ALA A 179 -6.03 11.87 -12.00
C ALA A 179 -7.42 12.32 -11.53
N GLU A 180 -7.68 13.63 -11.49
CA GLU A 180 -9.00 14.19 -11.17
C GLU A 180 -10.04 13.85 -12.25
N LYS A 181 -9.66 14.01 -13.54
CA LYS A 181 -10.56 13.76 -14.68
C LYS A 181 -10.98 12.28 -14.79
N TYR A 182 -10.06 11.36 -14.55
CA TYR A 182 -10.27 9.92 -14.76
C TYR A 182 -10.38 9.12 -13.46
N ASP A 183 -10.57 9.79 -12.33
CA ASP A 183 -10.73 9.20 -10.98
C ASP A 183 -9.59 8.24 -10.60
N PHE A 184 -8.34 8.64 -10.87
CA PHE A 184 -7.18 7.88 -10.43
C PHE A 184 -7.12 7.86 -8.91
N CYS A 185 -6.81 6.70 -8.33
CA CYS A 185 -6.53 6.63 -6.92
C CYS A 185 -5.17 7.28 -6.58
N ASN A 186 -4.99 7.68 -5.31
CA ASN A 186 -3.75 8.31 -4.84
C ASN A 186 -2.52 7.42 -5.08
N ALA A 187 -2.67 6.10 -4.92
CA ALA A 187 -1.59 5.14 -5.15
C ALA A 187 -1.11 5.17 -6.61
N LEU A 188 -2.03 5.23 -7.60
CA LEU A 188 -1.68 5.31 -9.02
C LEU A 188 -1.01 6.64 -9.36
N THR A 189 -1.58 7.75 -8.88
CA THR A 189 -1.01 9.10 -9.08
C THR A 189 0.40 9.19 -8.50
N GLY A 190 0.57 8.70 -7.27
CA GLY A 190 1.87 8.64 -6.60
C GLY A 190 2.87 7.78 -7.36
N LEU A 191 2.46 6.59 -7.82
CA LEU A 191 3.30 5.68 -8.61
C LEU A 191 3.83 6.35 -9.88
N ILE A 192 2.96 7.03 -10.65
CA ILE A 192 3.35 7.72 -11.89
C ILE A 192 4.41 8.80 -11.60
N ILE A 193 4.18 9.62 -10.57
CA ILE A 193 5.11 10.70 -10.17
C ILE A 193 6.43 10.12 -9.65
N GLN A 194 6.41 9.09 -8.81
CA GLN A 194 7.61 8.42 -8.30
C GLN A 194 8.42 7.79 -9.43
N ASN A 195 7.75 7.15 -10.39
CA ASN A 195 8.42 6.59 -11.57
C ASN A 195 9.11 7.67 -12.40
N TYR A 196 8.45 8.80 -12.63
CA TYR A 196 9.05 9.95 -13.32
C TYR A 196 10.27 10.49 -12.58
N ARG A 197 10.21 10.65 -11.27
CA ARG A 197 11.33 11.08 -10.41
C ARG A 197 12.42 10.02 -10.26
N LYS A 198 12.16 8.77 -10.68
CA LYS A 198 13.03 7.57 -10.48
C LYS A 198 13.35 7.29 -9.02
N LYS A 199 12.36 7.55 -8.16
CA LYS A 199 12.39 7.28 -6.71
C LYS A 199 11.18 6.46 -6.31
N PRO A 200 11.15 5.15 -6.61
CA PRO A 200 10.08 4.27 -6.18
C PRO A 200 10.11 4.10 -4.65
N GLU A 201 8.95 4.17 -4.03
CA GLU A 201 8.75 4.03 -2.58
C GLU A 201 7.97 2.74 -2.23
N ASN A 202 7.52 2.00 -3.25
CA ASN A 202 6.79 0.74 -3.08
C ASN A 202 7.17 -0.27 -4.16
N LYS A 203 6.74 -1.52 -3.96
CA LYS A 203 7.08 -2.66 -4.83
C LYS A 203 6.51 -2.53 -6.23
N GLU A 204 5.30 -2.01 -6.36
CA GLU A 204 4.62 -1.81 -7.65
C GLU A 204 5.34 -0.75 -8.49
N THR A 205 5.73 0.37 -7.89
CA THR A 205 6.51 1.41 -8.58
C THR A 205 7.88 0.87 -9.02
N ALA A 206 8.53 0.06 -8.17
CA ALA A 206 9.79 -0.57 -8.54
C ALA A 206 9.62 -1.52 -9.74
N VAL A 207 8.53 -2.32 -9.76
CA VAL A 207 8.20 -3.19 -10.89
C VAL A 207 7.99 -2.37 -12.16
N VAL A 208 7.22 -1.28 -12.12
CA VAL A 208 7.00 -0.42 -13.29
C VAL A 208 8.32 0.18 -13.79
N MET A 209 9.17 0.70 -12.91
CA MET A 209 10.48 1.26 -13.27
C MET A 209 11.42 0.23 -13.92
N LEU A 210 11.41 -1.01 -13.41
CA LEU A 210 12.21 -2.09 -13.99
C LEU A 210 11.66 -2.52 -15.35
N SER A 211 10.33 -2.68 -15.46
CA SER A 211 9.64 -3.02 -16.72
C SER A 211 9.90 -1.97 -17.80
N ASP A 212 9.76 -0.68 -17.47
CA ASP A 212 10.09 0.44 -18.38
C ASP A 212 11.54 0.33 -18.87
N SER A 213 12.49 0.06 -17.96
CA SER A 213 13.90 -0.06 -18.32
C SER A 213 14.16 -1.25 -19.25
N ILE A 214 13.47 -2.38 -19.02
CA ILE A 214 13.62 -3.59 -19.85
C ILE A 214 13.01 -3.38 -21.23
N VAL A 215 11.76 -2.88 -21.30
CA VAL A 215 11.06 -2.59 -22.57
C VAL A 215 11.85 -1.55 -23.36
N SER A 216 12.33 -0.48 -22.73
CA SER A 216 13.16 0.54 -23.39
C SER A 216 14.46 -0.05 -23.96
N MET A 217 15.08 -1.02 -23.27
CA MET A 217 16.29 -1.66 -23.75
C MET A 217 16.01 -2.57 -24.96
N VAL A 218 14.92 -3.34 -24.93
CA VAL A 218 14.48 -4.16 -26.07
C VAL A 218 14.18 -3.26 -27.27
N ASP A 219 13.37 -2.21 -27.09
CA ASP A 219 13.04 -1.23 -28.14
C ASP A 219 14.31 -0.62 -28.76
N TYR A 220 15.35 -0.37 -27.94
CA TYR A 220 16.60 0.18 -28.42
C TYR A 220 17.31 -0.78 -29.37
N PHE A 221 17.42 -2.06 -29.04
CA PHE A 221 18.08 -3.06 -29.89
C PHE A 221 17.26 -3.39 -31.14
N GLU A 222 15.92 -3.44 -31.05
CA GLU A 222 15.07 -3.65 -32.21
C GLU A 222 15.19 -2.54 -33.27
N LYS A 223 15.43 -1.31 -32.82
CA LYS A 223 15.62 -0.16 -33.71
C LYS A 223 17.04 -0.02 -34.26
N ASN A 224 18.03 -0.57 -33.57
CA ASN A 224 19.42 -0.52 -33.97
C ASN A 224 19.87 -1.91 -34.42
N THR A 225 19.40 -2.32 -35.60
CA THR A 225 19.64 -3.66 -36.18
C THR A 225 21.11 -3.93 -36.50
N ASP A 226 21.95 -2.91 -36.51
CA ASP A 226 23.42 -3.00 -36.58
C ASP A 226 24.05 -3.54 -35.29
N LYS A 227 23.30 -3.55 -34.16
CA LYS A 227 23.76 -4.04 -32.87
C LYS A 227 23.13 -5.38 -32.54
N THR A 228 23.95 -6.34 -32.14
CA THR A 228 23.45 -7.64 -31.67
C THR A 228 22.80 -7.48 -30.30
N MET A 229 21.53 -7.92 -30.17
CA MET A 229 20.84 -7.94 -28.90
C MET A 229 21.53 -8.90 -27.93
N PRO A 230 21.91 -8.49 -26.72
CA PRO A 230 22.44 -9.39 -25.72
C PRO A 230 21.40 -10.41 -25.28
N ALA A 231 21.84 -11.54 -24.69
CA ALA A 231 20.94 -12.49 -24.05
C ALA A 231 20.08 -11.77 -22.99
N LYS A 232 18.82 -12.16 -22.87
CA LYS A 232 17.83 -11.53 -21.96
C LYS A 232 18.34 -11.46 -20.50
N GLU A 233 19.03 -12.52 -20.05
CA GLU A 233 19.61 -12.59 -18.70
C GLU A 233 20.63 -11.46 -18.47
N LYS A 234 21.45 -11.14 -19.48
CA LYS A 234 22.43 -10.04 -19.41
C LYS A 234 21.77 -8.66 -19.39
N ILE A 235 20.69 -8.49 -20.16
CA ILE A 235 19.91 -7.25 -20.16
C ILE A 235 19.32 -7.02 -18.76
N ILE A 236 18.65 -8.03 -18.22
CA ILE A 236 18.00 -7.96 -16.91
C ILE A 236 19.03 -7.71 -15.82
N GLU A 237 20.12 -8.49 -15.81
CA GLU A 237 21.22 -8.32 -14.85
C GLU A 237 21.80 -6.90 -14.88
N GLY A 238 22.09 -6.37 -16.06
CA GLY A 238 22.62 -5.02 -16.22
C GLY A 238 21.67 -3.94 -15.68
N ILE A 239 20.36 -4.09 -15.93
CA ILE A 239 19.34 -3.16 -15.43
C ILE A 239 19.26 -3.22 -13.91
N PHE A 240 19.18 -4.42 -13.32
CA PHE A 240 19.13 -4.59 -11.87
C PHE A 240 20.36 -4.01 -11.18
N LEU A 241 21.55 -4.34 -11.67
CA LEU A 241 22.82 -3.79 -11.14
C LEU A 241 22.87 -2.27 -11.21
N ASN A 242 22.44 -1.67 -12.34
CA ASN A 242 22.41 -0.23 -12.50
C ASN A 242 21.43 0.44 -11.50
N ARG A 243 20.22 -0.12 -11.32
CA ARG A 243 19.21 0.42 -10.38
C ARG A 243 19.65 0.29 -8.92
N LEU A 244 20.28 -0.84 -8.55
CA LEU A 244 20.86 -1.04 -7.23
C LEU A 244 22.01 -0.08 -6.95
N LYS A 245 22.96 0.09 -7.90
CA LYS A 245 24.07 1.04 -7.75
C LYS A 245 23.60 2.49 -7.58
N LYS A 246 22.48 2.86 -8.20
CA LYS A 246 21.88 4.19 -8.08
C LYS A 246 21.03 4.36 -6.81
N GLY A 247 20.85 3.31 -6.02
CA GLY A 247 19.99 3.32 -4.83
C GLY A 247 18.50 3.48 -5.15
N ASN A 248 18.07 3.26 -6.41
CA ASN A 248 16.66 3.46 -6.79
C ASN A 248 15.71 2.46 -6.12
N LEU A 249 16.20 1.36 -5.57
CA LEU A 249 15.38 0.30 -4.94
C LEU A 249 15.47 0.31 -3.41
N SER A 250 16.15 1.27 -2.81
CA SER A 250 16.41 1.30 -1.36
C SER A 250 15.18 1.56 -0.51
N GLU A 251 14.17 2.25 -1.05
CA GLU A 251 12.96 2.67 -0.34
C GLU A 251 11.73 1.79 -0.62
N CYS A 252 11.91 0.72 -1.44
CA CYS A 252 10.79 -0.09 -1.93
C CYS A 252 10.38 -1.24 -1.01
N ASP A 253 11.01 -1.43 0.13
CA ASP A 253 10.80 -2.56 1.05
C ASP A 253 10.87 -3.94 0.34
N ILE A 254 11.86 -4.10 -0.55
CA ILE A 254 12.13 -5.34 -1.28
C ILE A 254 13.33 -6.01 -0.62
N SER A 255 13.13 -7.19 -0.03
CA SER A 255 14.23 -7.99 0.53
C SER A 255 15.16 -8.56 -0.55
N ASP A 256 16.38 -8.94 -0.17
CA ASP A 256 17.34 -9.55 -1.10
C ASP A 256 16.81 -10.83 -1.76
N ASP A 257 16.01 -11.62 -1.05
CA ASP A 257 15.40 -12.84 -1.59
C ASP A 257 14.25 -12.53 -2.54
N GLU A 258 13.43 -11.51 -2.25
CA GLU A 258 12.42 -10.99 -3.19
C GLU A 258 13.08 -10.43 -4.45
N LEU A 259 14.21 -9.73 -4.31
CA LEU A 259 14.95 -9.19 -5.44
C LEU A 259 15.48 -10.31 -6.37
N LYS A 260 16.02 -11.38 -5.80
CA LYS A 260 16.43 -12.58 -6.57
C LYS A 260 15.24 -13.24 -7.27
N LYS A 261 14.10 -13.37 -6.56
CA LYS A 261 12.85 -13.90 -7.14
C LYS A 261 12.35 -13.01 -8.26
N LEU A 262 12.34 -11.69 -8.05
CA LEU A 262 11.91 -10.70 -9.03
C LEU A 262 12.74 -10.79 -10.32
N LYS A 263 14.06 -10.91 -10.22
CA LYS A 263 14.96 -11.11 -11.36
C LYS A 263 14.58 -12.36 -12.15
N LYS A 264 14.38 -13.51 -11.49
CA LYS A 264 13.95 -14.76 -12.14
C LYS A 264 12.59 -14.64 -12.81
N VAL A 265 11.65 -13.87 -12.22
CA VAL A 265 10.34 -13.64 -12.80
C VAL A 265 10.46 -12.86 -14.12
N TYR A 266 11.31 -11.83 -14.18
CA TYR A 266 11.57 -11.10 -15.41
C TYR A 266 12.23 -12.00 -16.48
N GLU A 267 13.20 -12.84 -16.11
CA GLU A 267 13.84 -13.80 -17.01
C GLU A 267 12.84 -14.78 -17.66
N ASN A 268 11.75 -15.09 -16.96
CA ASN A 268 10.70 -16.00 -17.45
C ASN A 268 9.57 -15.30 -18.23
N ILE A 269 9.43 -13.99 -18.12
CA ILE A 269 8.37 -13.22 -18.79
C ILE A 269 8.89 -12.62 -20.10
N MET A 270 10.12 -12.19 -20.14
CA MET A 270 10.82 -11.69 -21.33
C MET A 270 11.15 -12.86 -22.28
#